data_f1d0e1911a742370a1a4d8b87bf40a60
#
_entry.id   f1d0e1911a742370a1a4d8b87bf40a60
#
_cell.length_a   1.000
_cell.length_b   1.000
_cell.length_c   1.000
_cell.angle_alpha   90.00
_cell.angle_beta   90.00
_cell.angle_gamma   90.00
#
_symmetry.space_group_name_H-M   'P 1'
#
loop_
_entity.id
_entity.type
_entity.pdbx_description
1 polymer ?
#
loop_
_entity_poly.entity_id
_entity_poly.type
_entity_poly.pdbx_seq_one_letter_code
_entity_poly.pdbx_strand_id
1 'polypeptide(L)'
;MKQLYDKYNEAYDFQFVSGGMFPPTQNRRIKDALGAGFREAYARVIEVSGAGITEKYLTGLVQNANYRLDSEITASAFSTFKTYPNFKGNEINFITQFQYNMYHEGLNPNEDEIYLKTADHFGIAGEEFLQKMKMAEITEDVLKDFDYTQALQVTGFPHVFLKTPAKQYYLLARGYDKEENIAARIDNIEKELKRKE
;
A
#
# COMPACT_ATOMS: atom_id res chain seq x y z
N MET A 1 -9.95 -0.11 2.11
CA MET A 1 -9.38 -1.46 1.81
C MET A 1 -9.61 -2.44 2.94
N LYS A 2 -9.32 -2.09 4.22
CA LYS A 2 -9.55 -3.05 5.32
C LYS A 2 -11.01 -3.52 5.40
N GLN A 3 -12.00 -2.65 5.32
CA GLN A 3 -13.42 -3.02 5.30
C GLN A 3 -13.78 -3.99 4.16
N LEU A 4 -13.22 -3.75 2.96
CA LEU A 4 -13.39 -4.66 1.82
C LEU A 4 -12.76 -6.03 2.09
N TYR A 5 -11.54 -6.04 2.63
CA TYR A 5 -10.86 -7.28 3.03
C TYR A 5 -11.67 -8.05 4.07
N ASP A 6 -12.07 -7.39 5.17
CA ASP A 6 -12.82 -8.03 6.26
C ASP A 6 -14.15 -8.66 5.78
N LYS A 7 -14.77 -8.05 4.77
CA LYS A 7 -16.04 -8.54 4.20
C LYS A 7 -15.88 -9.71 3.23
N TYR A 8 -14.78 -9.76 2.49
CA TYR A 8 -14.65 -10.66 1.35
C TYR A 8 -13.50 -11.67 1.44
N ASN A 9 -12.67 -11.67 2.50
CA ASN A 9 -11.49 -12.54 2.61
C ASN A 9 -11.82 -14.03 2.69
N GLU A 10 -13.05 -14.42 3.05
CA GLU A 10 -13.51 -15.81 3.02
C GLU A 10 -13.97 -16.25 1.64
N ALA A 11 -14.43 -15.31 0.79
CA ALA A 11 -14.96 -15.58 -0.54
C ALA A 11 -13.93 -15.41 -1.67
N TYR A 12 -12.91 -14.57 -1.44
CA TYR A 12 -11.89 -14.23 -2.43
C TYR A 12 -10.48 -14.30 -1.87
N ASP A 13 -9.55 -14.77 -2.69
CA ASP A 13 -8.13 -14.65 -2.41
C ASP A 13 -7.67 -13.21 -2.68
N PHE A 14 -7.20 -12.51 -1.65
CA PHE A 14 -6.64 -11.19 -1.78
C PHE A 14 -5.14 -11.25 -2.08
N GLN A 15 -4.73 -10.55 -3.12
CA GLN A 15 -3.32 -10.34 -3.44
C GLN A 15 -3.03 -8.84 -3.33
N PHE A 16 -2.09 -8.49 -2.45
CA PHE A 16 -1.59 -7.13 -2.31
C PHE A 16 -0.28 -7.01 -3.07
N VAL A 17 -0.23 -6.05 -3.99
CA VAL A 17 0.89 -5.82 -4.90
C VAL A 17 1.42 -4.41 -4.66
N SER A 18 2.73 -4.27 -4.49
CA SER A 18 3.38 -2.98 -4.34
C SER A 18 3.46 -2.25 -5.69
N GLY A 19 3.22 -0.94 -5.68
CA GLY A 19 3.36 -0.12 -6.89
C GLY A 19 4.56 0.81 -6.82
N GLY A 20 5.28 0.96 -7.92
CA GLY A 20 6.49 1.78 -8.04
C GLY A 20 6.19 3.24 -8.38
N MET A 21 5.38 3.96 -7.60
CA MET A 21 5.02 5.35 -7.91
C MET A 21 6.23 6.29 -7.95
N PHE A 22 7.17 6.09 -7.03
CA PHE A 22 8.39 6.90 -6.90
C PHE A 22 9.60 5.97 -6.90
N PRO A 23 10.12 5.58 -8.08
CA PRO A 23 11.33 4.78 -8.15
C PRO A 23 12.53 5.59 -7.65
N PRO A 24 13.60 4.94 -7.17
CA PRO A 24 14.80 5.61 -6.63
C PRO A 24 15.42 6.64 -7.58
N THR A 25 15.26 6.45 -8.89
CA THR A 25 15.72 7.38 -9.93
C THR A 25 15.04 8.75 -9.89
N GLN A 26 13.84 8.86 -9.30
CA GLN A 26 13.12 10.12 -9.18
C GLN A 26 13.44 10.89 -7.92
N ASN A 27 13.92 10.27 -6.88
CA ASN A 27 14.44 10.81 -5.60
C ASN A 27 13.95 12.25 -5.23
N ARG A 28 12.64 12.44 -5.21
CA ARG A 28 12.02 13.74 -4.91
C ARG A 28 11.76 13.88 -3.42
N ARG A 29 11.95 15.10 -2.89
CA ARG A 29 11.44 15.41 -1.56
C ARG A 29 9.91 15.44 -1.61
N ILE A 30 9.26 14.94 -0.55
CA ILE A 30 7.79 14.94 -0.48
C ILE A 30 7.22 16.36 -0.63
N LYS A 31 7.84 17.35 0.00
CA LYS A 31 7.45 18.76 -0.10
C LYS A 31 7.44 19.26 -1.54
N ASP A 32 8.43 18.88 -2.33
CA ASP A 32 8.54 19.32 -3.74
C ASP A 32 7.52 18.61 -4.63
N ALA A 33 7.18 17.35 -4.28
CA ALA A 33 6.20 16.56 -5.01
C ALA A 33 4.76 16.99 -4.76
N LEU A 34 4.44 17.42 -3.54
CA LEU A 34 3.09 17.81 -3.14
C LEU A 34 2.74 19.27 -3.49
N GLY A 35 3.76 20.14 -3.60
CA GLY A 35 3.54 21.58 -3.88
C GLY A 35 2.90 22.35 -2.71
N ALA A 36 2.51 23.60 -2.98
CA ALA A 36 1.99 24.50 -1.95
C ALA A 36 0.62 24.09 -1.38
N GLY A 37 -0.23 23.45 -2.18
CA GLY A 37 -1.61 23.06 -1.82
C GLY A 37 -1.72 21.73 -1.10
N PHE A 38 -0.63 21.18 -0.55
CA PHE A 38 -0.67 19.84 0.04
C PHE A 38 -1.59 19.74 1.26
N ARG A 39 -1.70 20.80 2.08
CA ARG A 39 -2.55 20.78 3.27
C ARG A 39 -4.02 20.65 2.91
N GLU A 40 -4.48 21.40 1.91
CA GLU A 40 -5.85 21.33 1.39
C GLU A 40 -6.13 19.94 0.78
N ALA A 41 -5.16 19.38 0.06
CA ALA A 41 -5.28 18.04 -0.49
C ALA A 41 -5.41 16.97 0.62
N TYR A 42 -4.60 17.03 1.67
CA TYR A 42 -4.71 16.12 2.80
C TYR A 42 -5.97 16.34 3.64
N ALA A 43 -6.40 17.59 3.85
CA ALA A 43 -7.67 17.90 4.51
C ALA A 43 -8.84 17.22 3.79
N ARG A 44 -8.86 17.28 2.44
CA ARG A 44 -9.86 16.60 1.63
C ARG A 44 -9.76 15.07 1.75
N VAL A 45 -8.56 14.50 1.78
CA VAL A 45 -8.38 13.04 2.01
C VAL A 45 -8.95 12.65 3.36
N ILE A 46 -8.67 13.38 4.43
CA ILE A 46 -9.21 13.13 5.77
C ILE A 46 -10.75 13.21 5.75
N GLU A 47 -11.31 14.26 5.16
CA GLU A 47 -12.76 14.47 5.06
C GLU A 47 -13.48 13.30 4.38
N VAL A 48 -12.97 12.84 3.22
CA VAL A 48 -13.66 11.82 2.42
C VAL A 48 -13.40 10.40 2.88
N SER A 49 -12.25 10.12 3.50
CA SER A 49 -11.83 8.75 3.87
C SER A 49 -11.78 8.48 5.36
N GLY A 50 -11.83 9.51 6.21
CA GLY A 50 -11.60 9.37 7.66
C GLY A 50 -10.16 8.98 8.01
N ALA A 51 -9.17 9.20 7.11
CA ALA A 51 -7.79 8.82 7.33
C ALA A 51 -7.18 9.56 8.54
N GLY A 52 -6.49 8.83 9.41
CA GLY A 52 -5.84 9.33 10.61
C GLY A 52 -4.51 10.06 10.33
N ILE A 53 -4.53 11.09 9.49
CA ILE A 53 -3.35 11.90 9.15
C ILE A 53 -3.22 13.02 10.18
N THR A 54 -2.08 13.12 10.86
CA THR A 54 -1.87 14.06 11.96
C THR A 54 -0.91 15.19 11.60
N GLU A 55 -0.83 16.19 12.49
CA GLU A 55 0.17 17.26 12.36
C GLU A 55 1.61 16.74 12.48
N LYS A 56 1.87 15.62 13.17
CA LYS A 56 3.20 15.00 13.17
C LYS A 56 3.65 14.66 11.74
N TYR A 57 2.74 14.17 10.91
CA TYR A 57 3.02 13.92 9.50
C TYR A 57 3.10 15.24 8.72
N LEU A 58 2.09 16.10 8.82
CA LEU A 58 1.95 17.29 7.96
C LEU A 58 3.02 18.36 8.23
N THR A 59 3.42 18.55 9.49
CA THR A 59 4.46 19.53 9.88
C THR A 59 5.82 18.87 10.15
N GLY A 60 5.83 17.67 10.69
CA GLY A 60 7.06 16.93 10.96
C GLY A 60 7.64 16.30 9.70
N LEU A 61 7.00 15.23 9.22
CA LEU A 61 7.56 14.45 8.11
C LEU A 61 7.53 15.16 6.77
N VAL A 62 6.40 15.79 6.38
CA VAL A 62 6.29 16.47 5.07
C VAL A 62 7.25 17.65 4.96
N GLN A 63 7.54 18.36 6.07
CA GLN A 63 8.48 19.46 6.11
C GLN A 63 9.95 19.01 6.31
N ASN A 64 10.18 17.74 6.58
CA ASN A 64 11.52 17.20 6.76
C ASN A 64 12.31 17.29 5.43
N ALA A 65 13.40 18.08 5.43
CA ALA A 65 14.24 18.27 4.27
C ALA A 65 14.94 16.99 3.78
N ASN A 66 15.09 16.00 4.66
CA ASN A 66 15.76 14.73 4.38
C ASN A 66 14.79 13.64 3.89
N TYR A 67 13.47 13.83 4.01
CA TYR A 67 12.51 12.84 3.55
C TYR A 67 12.41 12.82 2.03
N ARG A 68 12.76 11.69 1.44
CA ARG A 68 12.66 11.42 0.01
C ARG A 68 11.59 10.39 -0.27
N LEU A 69 10.84 10.61 -1.34
CA LEU A 69 9.86 9.62 -1.82
C LEU A 69 10.61 8.46 -2.46
N ASP A 70 10.46 7.28 -1.87
CA ASP A 70 11.07 6.04 -2.35
C ASP A 70 10.06 4.90 -2.16
N SER A 71 9.54 4.40 -3.29
CA SER A 71 8.62 3.27 -3.27
C SER A 71 9.31 1.93 -3.08
N GLU A 72 10.60 1.82 -3.40
CA GLU A 72 11.33 0.56 -3.32
C GLU A 72 11.57 0.15 -1.88
N ILE A 73 12.04 1.08 -1.03
CA ILE A 73 12.31 0.77 0.38
C ILE A 73 11.03 0.36 1.13
N THR A 74 9.90 1.02 0.87
CA THR A 74 8.63 0.67 1.51
C THR A 74 8.05 -0.64 0.97
N ALA A 75 8.21 -0.91 -0.33
CA ALA A 75 7.84 -2.17 -0.94
C ALA A 75 8.71 -3.33 -0.44
N SER A 76 10.01 -3.09 -0.20
CA SER A 76 10.92 -4.09 0.39
C SER A 76 10.47 -4.53 1.78
N ALA A 77 9.97 -3.61 2.61
CA ALA A 77 9.41 -3.97 3.91
C ALA A 77 8.20 -4.89 3.77
N PHE A 78 7.30 -4.60 2.85
CA PHE A 78 6.14 -5.45 2.61
C PHE A 78 6.51 -6.81 2.01
N SER A 79 7.43 -6.84 1.04
CA SER A 79 7.95 -8.10 0.47
C SER A 79 8.68 -8.94 1.52
N THR A 80 9.44 -8.31 2.41
CA THR A 80 10.06 -8.99 3.55
C THR A 80 9.02 -9.59 4.49
N PHE A 81 7.97 -8.84 4.84
CA PHE A 81 6.89 -9.35 5.70
C PHE A 81 6.25 -10.61 5.12
N LYS A 82 6.07 -10.68 3.78
CA LYS A 82 5.54 -11.86 3.08
C LYS A 82 6.38 -13.15 3.29
N THR A 83 7.62 -13.04 3.71
CA THR A 83 8.49 -14.20 3.94
C THR A 83 8.35 -14.83 5.33
N TYR A 84 7.60 -14.22 6.25
CA TYR A 84 7.39 -14.74 7.60
C TYR A 84 6.15 -15.66 7.69
N PRO A 85 6.17 -16.69 8.55
CA PRO A 85 5.09 -17.68 8.62
C PRO A 85 3.71 -17.09 8.95
N ASN A 86 3.68 -16.00 9.72
CA ASN A 86 2.45 -15.33 10.15
C ASN A 86 1.90 -14.33 9.12
N PHE A 87 2.48 -14.34 7.90
CA PHE A 87 2.08 -13.37 6.88
C PHE A 87 0.64 -13.60 6.39
N LYS A 88 0.26 -14.83 6.12
CA LYS A 88 -1.05 -15.13 5.55
C LYS A 88 -2.18 -14.66 6.47
N GLY A 89 -3.00 -13.76 5.98
CA GLY A 89 -4.10 -13.13 6.72
C GLY A 89 -3.71 -11.86 7.49
N ASN A 90 -2.42 -11.49 7.50
CA ASN A 90 -1.94 -10.28 8.16
C ASN A 90 -1.45 -9.17 7.20
N GLU A 91 -1.56 -9.38 5.88
CA GLU A 91 -1.07 -8.46 4.86
C GLU A 91 -1.66 -7.06 5.01
N ILE A 92 -2.97 -6.99 5.11
CA ILE A 92 -3.67 -5.70 5.27
C ILE A 92 -3.39 -5.07 6.63
N ASN A 93 -3.16 -5.88 7.66
CA ASN A 93 -2.81 -5.39 9.00
C ASN A 93 -1.41 -4.79 9.00
N PHE A 94 -0.43 -5.42 8.31
CA PHE A 94 0.91 -4.88 8.14
C PHE A 94 0.87 -3.52 7.43
N ILE A 95 0.17 -3.45 6.29
CA ILE A 95 0.02 -2.19 5.53
C ILE A 95 -0.63 -1.11 6.41
N THR A 96 -1.67 -1.46 7.17
CA THR A 96 -2.38 -0.53 8.06
C THR A 96 -1.48 -0.03 9.18
N GLN A 97 -0.69 -0.92 9.80
CA GLN A 97 0.23 -0.53 10.86
C GLN A 97 1.37 0.35 10.34
N PHE A 98 1.93 0.02 9.17
CA PHE A 98 2.94 0.85 8.53
C PHE A 98 2.41 2.25 8.21
N GLN A 99 1.20 2.34 7.65
CA GLN A 99 0.53 3.61 7.38
C GLN A 99 0.24 4.39 8.66
N TYR A 100 -0.15 3.73 9.75
CA TYR A 100 -0.32 4.36 11.05
C TYR A 100 0.99 4.98 11.53
N ASN A 101 2.08 4.22 11.50
CA ASN A 101 3.40 4.70 11.91
C ASN A 101 3.85 5.91 11.08
N MET A 102 3.57 5.92 9.77
CA MET A 102 3.91 7.02 8.87
C MET A 102 2.98 8.23 9.05
N TYR A 103 1.67 8.05 8.87
CA TYR A 103 0.71 9.17 8.78
C TYR A 103 0.24 9.68 10.14
N HIS A 104 0.17 8.81 11.14
CA HIS A 104 -0.27 9.19 12.48
C HIS A 104 0.91 9.55 13.40
N GLU A 105 1.95 8.72 13.43
CA GLU A 105 3.13 8.96 14.28
C GLU A 105 4.19 9.86 13.59
N GLY A 106 4.12 10.05 12.27
CA GLY A 106 5.04 10.91 11.52
C GLY A 106 6.44 10.31 11.35
N LEU A 107 6.56 8.97 11.45
CA LEU A 107 7.84 8.29 11.26
C LEU A 107 8.29 8.36 9.80
N ASN A 108 9.59 8.53 9.60
CA ASN A 108 10.19 8.71 8.29
C ASN A 108 10.48 7.37 7.62
N PRO A 109 9.87 7.06 6.44
CA PRO A 109 10.17 5.85 5.70
C PRO A 109 11.62 5.70 5.19
N ASN A 110 12.43 6.75 5.25
CA ASN A 110 13.86 6.66 4.93
C ASN A 110 14.73 6.30 6.16
N GLU A 111 14.13 6.08 7.32
CA GLU A 111 14.82 5.77 8.57
C GLU A 111 14.41 4.37 9.08
N ASP A 112 15.32 3.68 9.73
CA ASP A 112 15.11 2.31 10.21
C ASP A 112 13.99 2.22 11.26
N GLU A 113 13.74 3.29 12.03
CA GLU A 113 12.78 3.32 13.15
C GLU A 113 11.37 2.85 12.73
N ILE A 114 10.86 3.28 11.58
CA ILE A 114 9.51 2.89 11.15
C ILE A 114 9.41 1.39 10.90
N TYR A 115 10.46 0.78 10.36
CA TYR A 115 10.51 -0.65 10.06
C TYR A 115 10.67 -1.48 11.33
N LEU A 116 11.56 -1.06 12.24
CA LEU A 116 11.73 -1.67 13.55
C LEU A 116 10.42 -1.69 14.34
N LYS A 117 9.74 -0.54 14.42
CA LYS A 117 8.46 -0.40 15.12
C LYS A 117 7.34 -1.20 14.47
N THR A 118 7.33 -1.27 13.14
CA THR A 118 6.33 -2.07 12.42
C THR A 118 6.58 -3.56 12.62
N ALA A 119 7.82 -4.03 12.54
CA ALA A 119 8.18 -5.43 12.77
C ALA A 119 7.86 -5.88 14.21
N ASP A 120 8.20 -5.05 15.20
CA ASP A 120 7.91 -5.29 16.61
C ASP A 120 6.41 -5.51 16.88
N HIS A 121 5.54 -4.73 16.25
CA HIS A 121 4.09 -4.88 16.35
C HIS A 121 3.61 -6.30 15.98
N PHE A 122 4.32 -7.01 15.11
CA PHE A 122 4.04 -8.39 14.68
C PHE A 122 4.90 -9.42 15.40
N GLY A 123 5.69 -9.02 16.41
CA GLY A 123 6.59 -9.91 17.12
C GLY A 123 7.78 -10.40 16.29
N ILE A 124 8.16 -9.65 15.25
CA ILE A 124 9.31 -9.95 14.39
C ILE A 124 10.54 -9.19 14.93
N ALA A 125 11.68 -9.88 15.04
CA ALA A 125 12.94 -9.27 15.44
C ALA A 125 13.35 -8.18 14.44
N GLY A 126 13.35 -6.91 14.89
CA GLY A 126 13.51 -5.76 14.02
C GLY A 126 14.83 -5.74 13.23
N GLU A 127 15.94 -6.08 13.89
CA GLU A 127 17.26 -6.13 13.23
C GLU A 127 17.32 -7.21 12.13
N GLU A 128 16.72 -8.39 12.39
CA GLU A 128 16.60 -9.44 11.38
C GLU A 128 15.73 -8.96 10.20
N PHE A 129 14.64 -8.27 10.50
CA PHE A 129 13.75 -7.70 9.49
C PHE A 129 14.49 -6.70 8.59
N LEU A 130 15.25 -5.76 9.17
CA LEU A 130 16.05 -4.80 8.43
C LEU A 130 17.15 -5.43 7.56
N GLN A 131 17.80 -6.47 8.08
CA GLN A 131 18.80 -7.22 7.30
C GLN A 131 18.14 -7.91 6.09
N LYS A 132 16.99 -8.53 6.31
CA LYS A 132 16.26 -9.25 5.27
C LYS A 132 15.71 -8.32 4.19
N MET A 133 15.27 -7.11 4.54
CA MET A 133 14.86 -6.09 3.56
C MET A 133 15.94 -5.77 2.51
N LYS A 134 17.22 -5.96 2.84
CA LYS A 134 18.38 -5.66 1.97
C LYS A 134 18.82 -6.83 1.10
N MET A 135 18.14 -7.98 1.18
CA MET A 135 18.51 -9.17 0.41
C MET A 135 18.10 -9.02 -1.06
N ALA A 136 18.92 -9.55 -1.96
CA ALA A 136 18.69 -9.43 -3.40
C ALA A 136 17.34 -10.02 -3.85
N GLU A 137 16.93 -11.14 -3.26
CA GLU A 137 15.64 -11.76 -3.52
C GLU A 137 14.45 -10.88 -3.18
N ILE A 138 14.55 -10.05 -2.14
CA ILE A 138 13.51 -9.07 -1.79
C ILE A 138 13.42 -7.97 -2.85
N THR A 139 14.57 -7.47 -3.30
CA THR A 139 14.62 -6.48 -4.40
C THR A 139 14.01 -7.06 -5.69
N GLU A 140 14.34 -8.30 -6.03
CA GLU A 140 13.75 -8.97 -7.20
C GLU A 140 12.22 -9.11 -7.09
N ASP A 141 11.69 -9.43 -5.91
CA ASP A 141 10.24 -9.55 -5.70
C ASP A 141 9.54 -8.18 -5.79
N VAL A 142 10.18 -7.11 -5.29
CA VAL A 142 9.69 -5.74 -5.45
C VAL A 142 9.63 -5.34 -6.92
N LEU A 143 10.67 -5.63 -7.69
CA LEU A 143 10.69 -5.32 -9.12
C LEU A 143 9.62 -6.09 -9.90
N LYS A 144 9.39 -7.38 -9.56
CA LYS A 144 8.28 -8.16 -10.13
C LYS A 144 6.91 -7.54 -9.84
N ASP A 145 6.70 -7.04 -8.61
CA ASP A 145 5.47 -6.32 -8.25
C ASP A 145 5.30 -5.03 -9.09
N PHE A 146 6.37 -4.27 -9.30
CA PHE A 146 6.35 -3.05 -10.12
C PHE A 146 6.07 -3.36 -11.60
N ASP A 147 6.73 -4.37 -12.16
CA ASP A 147 6.48 -4.83 -13.53
C ASP A 147 5.02 -5.29 -13.70
N TYR A 148 4.49 -5.99 -12.70
CA TYR A 148 3.10 -6.45 -12.72
C TYR A 148 2.10 -5.29 -12.71
N THR A 149 2.33 -4.25 -11.89
CA THR A 149 1.48 -3.05 -11.89
C THR A 149 1.57 -2.27 -13.19
N GLN A 150 2.74 -2.21 -13.81
CA GLN A 150 2.94 -1.61 -15.12
C GLN A 150 2.19 -2.39 -16.21
N ALA A 151 2.27 -3.73 -16.19
CA ALA A 151 1.55 -4.58 -17.14
C ALA A 151 0.01 -4.42 -17.02
N LEU A 152 -0.50 -4.15 -15.82
CA LEU A 152 -1.90 -3.81 -15.57
C LEU A 152 -2.25 -2.34 -15.90
N GLN A 153 -1.31 -1.56 -16.43
CA GLN A 153 -1.48 -0.14 -16.77
C GLN A 153 -1.95 0.71 -15.59
N VAL A 154 -1.47 0.41 -14.40
CA VAL A 154 -1.77 1.20 -13.19
C VAL A 154 -1.06 2.55 -13.26
N THR A 155 -1.83 3.64 -13.26
CA THR A 155 -1.32 5.02 -13.40
C THR A 155 -1.43 5.84 -12.12
N GLY A 156 -1.92 5.24 -11.04
CA GLY A 156 -2.07 5.89 -9.72
C GLY A 156 -2.53 4.87 -8.69
N PHE A 157 -2.62 5.25 -7.42
CA PHE A 157 -2.90 4.32 -6.33
C PHE A 157 -3.96 4.87 -5.37
N PRO A 158 -4.73 3.98 -4.73
CA PRO A 158 -4.81 2.53 -4.98
C PRO A 158 -5.58 2.20 -6.28
N HIS A 159 -5.30 1.02 -6.87
CA HIS A 159 -6.18 0.37 -7.83
C HIS A 159 -6.67 -0.96 -7.24
N VAL A 160 -7.92 -1.31 -7.54
CA VAL A 160 -8.53 -2.59 -7.13
C VAL A 160 -9.04 -3.31 -8.36
N PHE A 161 -8.63 -4.55 -8.52
CA PHE A 161 -9.07 -5.42 -9.62
C PHE A 161 -9.72 -6.69 -9.08
N LEU A 162 -10.75 -7.18 -9.78
CA LEU A 162 -11.22 -8.55 -9.66
C LEU A 162 -10.55 -9.38 -10.76
N LYS A 163 -9.84 -10.44 -10.37
CA LYS A 163 -9.23 -11.40 -11.27
C LYS A 163 -10.06 -12.67 -11.29
N THR A 164 -10.48 -13.10 -12.46
CA THR A 164 -11.24 -14.34 -12.64
C THR A 164 -10.31 -15.57 -12.76
N PRO A 165 -10.82 -16.81 -12.58
CA PRO A 165 -10.07 -18.03 -12.88
C PRO A 165 -9.54 -18.08 -14.31
N ALA A 166 -10.25 -17.50 -15.27
CA ALA A 166 -9.83 -17.34 -16.67
C ALA A 166 -8.77 -16.26 -16.88
N LYS A 167 -8.17 -15.72 -15.79
CA LYS A 167 -7.14 -14.65 -15.81
C LYS A 167 -7.59 -13.34 -16.46
N GLN A 168 -8.90 -13.06 -16.48
CA GLN A 168 -9.43 -11.76 -16.87
C GLN A 168 -9.41 -10.81 -15.67
N TYR A 169 -9.11 -9.52 -15.94
CA TYR A 169 -9.03 -8.48 -14.91
C TYR A 169 -10.12 -7.46 -15.13
N TYR A 170 -10.91 -7.21 -14.09
CA TYR A 170 -11.95 -6.18 -14.06
C TYR A 170 -11.56 -5.09 -13.09
N LEU A 171 -11.44 -3.86 -13.55
CA LEU A 171 -11.13 -2.72 -12.68
C LEU A 171 -12.34 -2.41 -11.79
N LEU A 172 -12.17 -2.55 -10.48
CA LEU A 172 -13.20 -2.26 -9.48
C LEU A 172 -13.09 -0.82 -8.95
N ALA A 173 -11.87 -0.31 -8.74
CA ALA A 173 -11.66 1.06 -8.28
C ALA A 173 -10.32 1.63 -8.77
N ARG A 174 -10.32 2.93 -9.04
CA ARG A 174 -9.13 3.75 -9.29
C ARG A 174 -9.12 4.91 -8.30
N GLY A 175 -8.17 4.91 -7.36
CA GLY A 175 -8.15 5.84 -6.24
C GLY A 175 -9.13 5.44 -5.13
N TYR A 176 -9.46 6.41 -4.27
CA TYR A 176 -10.42 6.18 -3.20
C TYR A 176 -11.82 5.92 -3.75
N ASP A 177 -12.47 4.87 -3.27
CA ASP A 177 -13.89 4.60 -3.50
C ASP A 177 -14.50 3.97 -2.24
N LYS A 178 -15.80 4.12 -2.07
CA LYS A 178 -16.53 3.53 -0.95
C LYS A 178 -16.66 2.02 -1.15
N GLU A 179 -16.63 1.29 -0.04
CA GLU A 179 -16.76 -0.18 -0.06
C GLU A 179 -18.03 -0.63 -0.79
N GLU A 180 -19.15 0.06 -0.57
CA GLU A 180 -20.44 -0.30 -1.18
C GLU A 180 -20.39 -0.22 -2.72
N ASN A 181 -19.67 0.74 -3.27
CA ASN A 181 -19.53 0.88 -4.73
C ASN A 181 -18.70 -0.26 -5.32
N ILE A 182 -17.63 -0.64 -4.62
CA ILE A 182 -16.76 -1.77 -5.03
C ILE A 182 -17.55 -3.07 -4.95
N ALA A 183 -18.30 -3.29 -3.87
CA ALA A 183 -19.19 -4.43 -3.70
C ALA A 183 -20.22 -4.56 -4.83
N ALA A 184 -20.90 -3.47 -5.17
CA ALA A 184 -21.88 -3.47 -6.27
C ALA A 184 -21.25 -3.83 -7.62
N ARG A 185 -19.98 -3.41 -7.87
CA ARG A 185 -19.27 -3.80 -9.10
C ARG A 185 -18.91 -5.29 -9.10
N ILE A 186 -18.49 -5.85 -7.97
CA ILE A 186 -18.25 -7.29 -7.83
C ILE A 186 -19.53 -8.06 -8.18
N ASP A 187 -20.64 -7.73 -7.54
CA ASP A 187 -21.93 -8.39 -7.76
C ASP A 187 -22.38 -8.34 -9.24
N ASN A 188 -22.16 -7.20 -9.90
CA ASN A 188 -22.51 -7.05 -11.32
C ASN A 188 -21.64 -7.94 -12.20
N ILE A 189 -20.33 -7.98 -11.96
CA ILE A 189 -19.40 -8.81 -12.71
C ILE A 189 -19.75 -10.29 -12.53
N GLU A 190 -20.03 -10.74 -11.30
CA GLU A 190 -20.44 -12.12 -11.06
C GLU A 190 -21.73 -12.50 -11.79
N LYS A 191 -22.73 -11.61 -11.80
CA LYS A 191 -23.98 -11.82 -12.56
C LYS A 191 -23.72 -11.95 -14.06
N GLU A 192 -22.82 -11.13 -14.61
CA GLU A 192 -22.45 -11.19 -16.01
C GLU A 192 -21.70 -12.47 -16.38
N LEU A 193 -20.79 -12.93 -15.50
CA LEU A 193 -20.05 -14.18 -15.70
C LEU A 193 -20.99 -15.38 -15.72
N LYS A 194 -21.92 -15.48 -14.74
CA LYS A 194 -22.93 -16.55 -14.68
C LYS A 194 -23.91 -16.60 -15.86
N ARG A 195 -24.08 -15.49 -16.60
CA ARG A 195 -24.91 -15.46 -17.80
C ARG A 195 -24.21 -15.95 -19.06
N LYS A 196 -22.88 -16.06 -19.02
CA LYS A 196 -22.03 -16.49 -20.14
C LYS A 196 -21.65 -17.96 -20.06
N GLU A 197 -21.92 -18.61 -18.92
CA GLU A 197 -21.87 -20.07 -18.73
C GLU A 197 -23.16 -20.74 -19.19
#